data_9b90823495b5d46af2c0d20d64159a5e
#
_entry.id   9b90823495b5d46af2c0d20d64159a5e
#
_cell.length_a   1.000
_cell.length_b   1.000
_cell.length_c   1.000
_cell.angle_alpha   90.00
_cell.angle_beta   90.00
_cell.angle_gamma   90.00
#
_symmetry.space_group_name_H-M   'P 1'
#
loop_
_entity.id
_entity.type
_entity.pdbx_description
1 polymer ?
#
loop_
_entity_poly.entity_id
_entity_poly.type
_entity_poly.pdbx_seq_one_letter_code
_entity_poly.pdbx_strand_id
1 'polypeptide(L)'
;MLIVNNLTCFDKRFNGDFEIKNNILLKEKINNFKYTGCQIFNKELISHKQLNYFPISEIWDELLRESKLYGYEYKGEFKHLTDFEIYEKLFI
;
A
#
# COMPACT_ATOMS: atom_id res chain seq x y z
N MET A 1 3.05 6.27 -3.85
CA MET A 1 2.01 5.39 -3.30
C MET A 1 1.31 6.09 -2.16
N LEU A 2 0.01 6.05 -2.14
CA LEU A 2 -0.78 6.64 -1.05
C LEU A 2 -0.98 5.59 0.05
N ILE A 3 -0.62 5.93 1.28
CA ILE A 3 -0.67 5.03 2.42
C ILE A 3 -1.43 5.67 3.57
N VAL A 4 -1.98 4.85 4.47
CA VAL A 4 -2.65 5.30 5.68
C VAL A 4 -2.09 4.57 6.89
N ASN A 5 -2.08 5.25 8.04
CA ASN A 5 -1.71 4.65 9.31
C ASN A 5 -2.78 3.63 9.73
N ASN A 6 -2.36 2.47 10.23
CA ASN A 6 -3.28 1.45 10.71
C ASN A 6 -4.24 1.97 11.79
N LEU A 7 -3.81 2.95 12.60
CA LEU A 7 -4.65 3.52 13.66
C LEU A 7 -5.85 4.29 13.10
N THR A 8 -5.74 4.82 11.88
CA THR A 8 -6.82 5.58 11.24
C THR A 8 -7.61 4.75 10.23
N CYS A 9 -7.19 3.52 9.99
CA CYS A 9 -7.88 2.61 9.09
C CYS A 9 -9.09 1.99 9.78
N PHE A 10 -10.20 1.93 9.08
CA PHE A 10 -11.44 1.34 9.62
C PHE A 10 -11.28 -0.15 9.92
N ASP A 11 -10.68 -0.90 9.00
CA ASP A 11 -10.43 -2.32 9.19
C ASP A 11 -9.07 -2.53 9.83
N LYS A 12 -9.07 -2.91 11.10
CA LYS A 12 -7.85 -3.11 11.89
C LYS A 12 -7.42 -4.58 12.00
N ARG A 13 -8.07 -5.48 11.27
CA ARG A 13 -7.78 -6.91 11.31
C ARG A 13 -6.44 -7.27 10.67
N PHE A 14 -5.98 -6.46 9.73
CA PHE A 14 -4.77 -6.75 8.97
C PHE A 14 -3.61 -5.90 9.45
N ASN A 15 -2.41 -6.49 9.38
CA ASN A 15 -1.17 -5.74 9.60
C ASN A 15 -0.96 -4.75 8.45
N GLY A 16 -0.10 -3.78 8.66
CA GLY A 16 0.28 -2.86 7.61
C GLY A 16 1.14 -3.53 6.54
N ASP A 17 1.33 -2.83 5.46
CA ASP A 17 2.13 -3.27 4.33
C ASP A 17 3.54 -2.68 4.36
N PHE A 18 3.69 -1.47 4.92
CA PHE A 18 4.94 -0.70 4.86
C PHE A 18 5.16 0.10 6.13
N GLU A 19 6.42 0.49 6.32
CA GLU A 19 6.83 1.62 7.15
C GLU A 19 7.29 2.76 6.25
N ILE A 20 7.39 3.97 6.81
CA ILE A 20 7.81 5.14 6.06
C ILE A 20 8.88 5.93 6.82
N LYS A 21 9.89 6.41 6.10
CA LYS A 21 10.92 7.29 6.62
C LYS A 21 11.32 8.28 5.53
N ASN A 22 11.16 9.57 5.81
CA ASN A 22 11.46 10.63 4.84
C ASN A 22 10.76 10.43 3.50
N ASN A 23 9.50 10.02 3.54
CA ASN A 23 8.67 9.72 2.36
C ASN A 23 9.14 8.53 1.53
N ILE A 24 10.11 7.76 2.03
CA ILE A 24 10.56 6.52 1.40
C ILE A 24 9.95 5.34 2.17
N LEU A 25 9.32 4.43 1.44
CA LEU A 25 8.68 3.26 2.02
C LEU A 25 9.70 2.17 2.30
N LEU A 26 9.49 1.47 3.41
CA LEU A 26 10.32 0.37 3.89
C LEU A 26 9.43 -0.81 4.25
N LYS A 27 10.01 -2.01 4.26
CA LYS A 27 9.36 -3.18 4.85
C LYS A 27 10.12 -3.63 6.08
N GLU A 28 9.39 -3.71 7.20
CA GLU A 28 9.92 -4.15 8.49
C GLU A 28 9.15 -5.39 8.94
N LYS A 29 9.49 -5.93 10.12
CA LYS A 29 8.74 -7.04 10.71
C LYS A 29 7.33 -6.63 11.08
N ILE A 30 7.17 -5.42 11.60
CA ILE A 30 5.88 -4.83 11.95
C ILE A 30 5.75 -3.55 11.13
N ASN A 31 4.70 -3.49 10.32
CA ASN A 31 4.44 -2.36 9.44
C ASN A 31 3.18 -1.65 9.91
N ASN A 32 3.25 -0.34 10.08
CA ASN A 32 2.16 0.46 10.63
C ASN A 32 1.32 1.19 9.58
N PHE A 33 1.65 1.05 8.30
CA PHE A 33 0.95 1.74 7.22
C PHE A 33 0.40 0.75 6.21
N LYS A 34 -0.81 1.03 5.74
CA LYS A 34 -1.46 0.23 4.70
C LYS A 34 -1.46 0.96 3.38
N TYR A 35 -1.31 0.19 2.32
CA TYR A 35 -1.51 0.66 0.96
C TYR A 35 -3.01 0.85 0.71
N THR A 36 -3.39 2.03 0.22
CA THR A 36 -4.79 2.37 -0.04
C THR A 36 -5.33 1.84 -1.35
N GLY A 37 -4.48 1.31 -2.22
CA GLY A 37 -4.86 0.93 -3.58
C GLY A 37 -4.57 2.02 -4.60
N CYS A 38 -4.11 3.19 -4.17
CA CYS A 38 -3.83 4.31 -5.06
C CYS A 38 -2.33 4.52 -5.20
N GLN A 39 -1.84 4.47 -6.43
CA GLN A 39 -0.43 4.73 -6.71
C GLN A 39 -0.27 5.41 -8.06
N ILE A 40 0.79 6.17 -8.18
CA ILE A 40 1.25 6.75 -9.44
C ILE A 40 2.64 6.19 -9.69
N PHE A 41 2.87 5.64 -10.87
CA PHE A 41 4.19 5.14 -11.21
C PHE A 41 4.53 5.44 -12.67
N ASN A 42 5.83 5.49 -12.95
CA ASN A 42 6.31 5.68 -14.29
C ASN A 42 6.09 4.39 -15.09
N LYS A 43 5.43 4.49 -16.24
CA LYS A 43 5.15 3.34 -17.10
C LYS A 43 6.41 2.59 -17.53
N GLU A 44 7.57 3.25 -17.52
CA GLU A 44 8.82 2.62 -17.85
C GLU A 44 9.21 1.51 -16.89
N LEU A 45 8.68 1.54 -15.65
CA LEU A 45 8.92 0.47 -14.69
C LEU A 45 8.40 -0.88 -15.15
N ILE A 46 7.37 -0.88 -15.99
CA ILE A 46 6.77 -2.12 -16.51
C ILE A 46 7.15 -2.40 -17.96
N SER A 47 7.85 -1.48 -18.61
CA SER A 47 8.23 -1.64 -20.02
C SER A 47 9.18 -2.81 -20.26
N HIS A 48 9.94 -3.21 -19.23
CA HIS A 48 10.85 -4.35 -19.28
C HIS A 48 10.16 -5.68 -19.03
N LYS A 49 8.94 -5.65 -18.53
CA LYS A 49 8.15 -6.86 -18.32
C LYS A 49 7.54 -7.28 -19.64
N GLN A 50 7.70 -8.52 -19.99
CA GLN A 50 7.04 -9.07 -21.18
C GLN A 50 5.53 -9.09 -20.92
N LEU A 51 4.73 -9.28 -21.98
CA LEU A 51 3.27 -9.31 -21.89
C LEU A 51 2.76 -10.53 -21.13
N ASN A 52 3.37 -10.81 -19.99
CA ASN A 52 2.98 -11.88 -19.09
C ASN A 52 2.39 -11.30 -17.84
N TYR A 53 1.56 -12.08 -17.17
CA TYR A 53 1.07 -11.70 -15.86
C TYR A 53 2.22 -11.63 -14.86
N PHE A 54 2.26 -10.58 -14.09
CA PHE A 54 3.18 -10.46 -12.95
C PHE A 54 2.48 -9.67 -11.84
N PRO A 55 2.74 -9.99 -10.58
CA PRO A 55 2.18 -9.20 -9.48
C PRO A 55 2.90 -7.86 -9.38
N ILE A 56 2.16 -6.80 -9.12
CA ILE A 56 2.73 -5.45 -8.95
C ILE A 56 3.75 -5.41 -7.81
N SER A 57 3.64 -6.34 -6.86
CA SER A 57 4.60 -6.45 -5.76
C SER A 57 6.02 -6.72 -6.22
N GLU A 58 6.22 -7.31 -7.39
CA GLU A 58 7.58 -7.47 -7.95
C GLU A 58 8.25 -6.13 -8.20
N ILE A 59 7.50 -5.16 -8.73
CA ILE A 59 8.00 -3.82 -8.97
C ILE A 59 8.26 -3.11 -7.64
N TRP A 60 7.37 -3.28 -6.67
CA TRP A 60 7.56 -2.71 -5.34
C TRP A 60 8.82 -3.25 -4.69
N ASP A 61 9.05 -4.56 -4.77
CA ASP A 61 10.25 -5.20 -4.19
C ASP A 61 11.53 -4.67 -4.83
N GLU A 62 11.55 -4.48 -6.13
CA GLU A 62 12.69 -3.88 -6.83
C GLU A 62 12.95 -2.46 -6.34
N LEU A 63 11.91 -1.64 -6.23
CA LEU A 63 12.01 -0.27 -5.76
C LEU A 63 12.38 -0.18 -4.28
N LEU A 64 11.87 -1.10 -3.46
CA LEU A 64 12.25 -1.17 -2.04
C LEU A 64 13.74 -1.45 -1.87
N ARG A 65 14.29 -2.37 -2.66
CA ARG A 65 15.73 -2.67 -2.63
C ARG A 65 16.58 -1.46 -2.99
N GLU A 66 16.08 -0.60 -3.86
CA GLU A 66 16.78 0.59 -4.32
C GLU A 66 16.44 1.83 -3.50
N SER A 67 15.57 1.72 -2.49
CA SER A 67 15.05 2.85 -1.69
C SER A 67 14.39 3.91 -2.56
N LYS A 68 13.66 3.47 -3.58
CA LYS A 68 12.98 4.34 -4.55
C LYS A 68 11.46 4.21 -4.54
N LEU A 69 10.90 3.47 -3.57
CA LEU A 69 9.45 3.40 -3.41
C LEU A 69 9.01 4.51 -2.47
N TYR A 70 8.38 5.53 -3.03
CA TYR A 70 7.97 6.71 -2.29
C TYR A 70 6.52 6.57 -1.83
N GLY A 71 6.24 7.11 -0.65
CA GLY A 71 4.92 7.09 -0.07
C GLY A 71 4.47 8.47 0.41
N TYR A 72 3.18 8.66 0.41
CA TYR A 72 2.54 9.83 0.98
C TYR A 72 1.46 9.37 1.95
N GLU A 73 1.53 9.83 3.19
CA GLU A 73 0.54 9.46 4.20
C GLU A 73 -0.72 10.30 4.02
N TYR A 74 -1.85 9.62 3.81
CA TYR A 74 -3.16 10.24 3.84
C TYR A 74 -3.65 10.25 5.29
N LYS A 75 -3.94 11.41 5.81
CA LYS A 75 -4.32 11.59 7.22
C LYS A 75 -5.83 11.66 7.46
N GLY A 76 -6.62 11.52 6.41
CA GLY A 76 -8.06 11.46 6.51
C GLY A 76 -8.58 10.08 6.87
N GLU A 77 -9.89 9.96 6.92
CA GLU A 77 -10.54 8.69 7.18
C GLU A 77 -10.40 7.77 5.96
N PHE A 78 -10.04 6.51 6.20
CA PHE A 78 -9.93 5.51 5.15
C PHE A 78 -10.75 4.28 5.51
N LYS A 79 -11.61 3.87 4.59
CA LYS A 79 -12.47 2.69 4.74
C LYS A 79 -12.21 1.76 3.57
N HIS A 80 -11.74 0.54 3.89
CA HIS A 80 -11.46 -0.46 2.87
C HIS A 80 -12.52 -1.55 2.93
N LEU A 81 -13.33 -1.64 1.89
CA LEU A 81 -14.41 -2.61 1.81
C LEU A 81 -13.85 -3.94 1.30
N THR A 82 -13.44 -4.81 2.22
CA THR A 82 -12.75 -6.06 1.87
C THR A 82 -13.67 -7.26 1.84
N ASP A 83 -14.74 -7.28 2.66
CA ASP A 83 -15.65 -8.41 2.75
C ASP A 83 -17.01 -7.98 3.28
N PHE A 84 -17.92 -8.94 3.40
CA PHE A 84 -19.28 -8.70 3.86
C PHE A 84 -19.36 -8.20 5.31
N GLU A 85 -18.45 -8.68 6.16
CA GLU A 85 -18.41 -8.23 7.56
C GLU A 85 -18.12 -6.73 7.64
N ILE A 86 -17.16 -6.23 6.86
CA ILE A 86 -16.85 -4.81 6.80
C ILE A 86 -18.01 -4.03 6.17
N TYR A 87 -18.64 -4.58 5.14
CA TYR A 87 -19.82 -3.98 4.53
C TYR A 87 -20.93 -3.77 5.56
N GLU A 88 -21.22 -4.77 6.39
CA GLU A 88 -22.22 -4.64 7.45
C GLU A 88 -21.88 -3.53 8.42
N LYS A 89 -20.61 -3.43 8.87
CA LYS A 89 -20.17 -2.40 9.81
C LYS A 89 -20.28 -0.99 9.25
N LEU A 90 -20.15 -0.84 7.92
CA LEU A 90 -20.17 0.47 7.28
C LEU A 90 -21.58 0.93 6.93
N PHE A 91 -22.47 0.01 6.58
CA PHE A 91 -23.76 0.35 5.97
C PHE A 91 -24.98 -0.17 6.71
N ILE A 92 -24.79 -1.03 7.68
CA ILE A 92 -25.85 -1.58 8.51
C ILE A 92 -25.54 -1.33 9.98
#